data_aab96f03cf73173e0518593cb26308d8
#
_entry.id   aab96f03cf73173e0518593cb26308d8
#
_cell.length_a   1.000
_cell.length_b   1.000
_cell.length_c   1.000
_cell.angle_alpha   90.00
_cell.angle_beta   90.00
_cell.angle_gamma   90.00
#
_symmetry.space_group_name_H-M   'P 1'
#
loop_
_entity.id
_entity.type
_entity.pdbx_description
1 polymer ?
#
loop_
_entity_poly.entity_id
_entity_poly.type
_entity_poly.pdbx_seq_one_letter_code
_entity_poly.pdbx_strand_id
1 'polypeptide(L)'
;MKSNTKTLTEGPLAKQIFLVSLPLALSNLLQVLFNMSDVAVVGRFAGSTALGAVGSTSILVSLFTGFLIGLSGGINVLVARFYGARHEHDVEKTVHSAAIVSLIAGVVLLFVGLLGSPFMLRLLNTKDDLLPGAILYLRVYFLGMPALALYNFGNAVFSAIGDTKKPLMYLSIAGALNIALNLFFVIVCQLSVMGVALASAISQCASAGLILHALTKVQDCYVLDTKKLHLDPATTKSILGLGIPAGFQNAIFAIANLFIQAGVNSFDSLMVKGNSAAANADAMIYDCMAAFYMACASFMSQNYGAGKPDRVKKSYFISLAYSFGVGLILGGSLFLFGRTFLALFTTESAVIDAGMKRVGVMGFAYCISAFMDCTIAASRGLGKTVVPTIIVVMGSCVFRVIWVYTIFAHFHTIPSLYALYPCSWALTALAEIVYFAHCYKESMRIFEQPKAAA
;
A
#
# COMPACT_ATOMS: atom_id res chain seq x y z
N MET A 1 34.99 -0.24 -8.37
CA MET A 1 34.79 -0.32 -6.90
C MET A 1 33.66 -1.30 -6.63
N LYS A 2 33.87 -2.36 -5.83
CA LYS A 2 32.81 -3.31 -5.52
C LYS A 2 31.72 -2.59 -4.72
N SER A 3 30.52 -2.52 -5.26
CA SER A 3 29.33 -2.03 -4.55
C SER A 3 29.18 -2.78 -3.23
N ASN A 4 29.12 -2.04 -2.13
CA ASN A 4 28.96 -2.60 -0.78
C ASN A 4 27.48 -2.91 -0.47
N THR A 5 26.61 -2.94 -1.49
CA THR A 5 25.21 -3.30 -1.39
C THR A 5 25.11 -4.82 -1.22
N LYS A 6 24.65 -5.24 -0.04
CA LYS A 6 24.35 -6.65 0.25
C LYS A 6 23.20 -7.10 -0.64
N THR A 7 23.51 -7.90 -1.65
CA THR A 7 22.48 -8.52 -2.49
C THR A 7 21.57 -9.41 -1.65
N LEU A 8 20.26 -9.36 -1.91
CA LEU A 8 19.27 -10.22 -1.21
C LEU A 8 19.41 -11.70 -1.58
N THR A 9 20.36 -12.00 -2.45
CA THR A 9 20.61 -13.36 -2.97
C THR A 9 21.62 -14.17 -2.13
N GLU A 10 22.27 -13.56 -1.14
CA GLU A 10 23.31 -14.19 -0.32
C GLU A 10 23.07 -13.96 1.17
N GLY A 11 23.67 -14.78 2.02
CA GLY A 11 23.59 -14.65 3.49
C GLY A 11 22.32 -15.24 4.13
N PRO A 12 22.11 -15.05 5.45
CA PRO A 12 21.01 -15.65 6.21
C PRO A 12 19.66 -15.00 5.86
N LEU A 13 18.85 -15.74 5.12
CA LEU A 13 17.62 -15.23 4.48
C LEU A 13 16.60 -14.68 5.49
N ALA A 14 16.34 -15.39 6.58
CA ALA A 14 15.37 -14.96 7.59
C ALA A 14 15.75 -13.61 8.21
N LYS A 15 17.03 -13.47 8.62
CA LYS A 15 17.54 -12.21 9.17
C LYS A 15 17.46 -11.05 8.16
N GLN A 16 17.75 -11.33 6.89
CA GLN A 16 17.69 -10.29 5.84
C GLN A 16 16.24 -9.85 5.57
N ILE A 17 15.29 -10.78 5.45
CA ILE A 17 13.87 -10.46 5.28
C ILE A 17 13.40 -9.59 6.44
N PHE A 18 13.70 -9.97 7.69
CA PHE A 18 13.33 -9.18 8.87
C PHE A 18 13.91 -7.77 8.83
N LEU A 19 15.23 -7.62 8.55
CA LEU A 19 15.91 -6.33 8.53
C LEU A 19 15.46 -5.41 7.39
N VAL A 20 15.01 -5.97 6.26
CA VAL A 20 14.44 -5.19 5.14
C VAL A 20 12.99 -4.81 5.41
N SER A 21 12.23 -5.71 6.05
CA SER A 21 10.81 -5.46 6.37
C SER A 21 10.63 -4.43 7.49
N LEU A 22 11.54 -4.35 8.47
CA LEU A 22 11.39 -3.44 9.60
C LEU A 22 11.30 -1.97 9.19
N PRO A 23 12.19 -1.42 8.33
CA PRO A 23 12.02 -0.05 7.84
C PRO A 23 10.75 0.15 7.00
N LEU A 24 10.29 -0.88 6.25
CA LEU A 24 9.03 -0.81 5.52
C LEU A 24 7.84 -0.71 6.48
N ALA A 25 7.81 -1.51 7.55
CA ALA A 25 6.77 -1.44 8.57
C ALA A 25 6.75 -0.05 9.24
N LEU A 26 7.93 0.49 9.58
CA LEU A 26 8.03 1.83 10.15
C LEU A 26 7.56 2.91 9.16
N SER A 27 7.86 2.76 7.87
CA SER A 27 7.37 3.69 6.82
C SER A 27 5.85 3.67 6.73
N ASN A 28 5.24 2.48 6.74
CA ASN A 28 3.79 2.33 6.68
C ASN A 28 3.13 2.95 7.93
N LEU A 29 3.64 2.66 9.13
CA LEU A 29 3.14 3.24 10.38
C LEU A 29 3.28 4.77 10.40
N LEU A 30 4.40 5.31 9.92
CA LEU A 30 4.59 6.76 9.82
C LEU A 30 3.55 7.39 8.88
N GLN A 31 3.23 6.77 7.75
CA GLN A 31 2.19 7.27 6.85
C GLN A 31 0.82 7.33 7.55
N VAL A 32 0.45 6.32 8.33
CA VAL A 32 -0.78 6.35 9.14
C VAL A 32 -0.74 7.49 10.15
N LEU A 33 0.36 7.66 10.88
CA LEU A 33 0.52 8.73 11.86
C LEU A 33 0.43 10.12 11.22
N PHE A 34 1.00 10.32 10.04
CA PHE A 34 0.91 11.59 9.32
C PHE A 34 -0.52 11.88 8.87
N ASN A 35 -1.23 10.89 8.32
CA ASN A 35 -2.64 11.05 7.97
C ASN A 35 -3.51 11.37 9.19
N MET A 36 -3.26 10.72 10.32
CA MET A 36 -3.95 11.03 11.59
C MET A 36 -3.64 12.44 12.08
N SER A 37 -2.39 12.90 11.93
CA SER A 37 -1.98 14.26 12.27
C SER A 37 -2.71 15.32 11.42
N ASP A 38 -2.81 15.07 10.10
CA ASP A 38 -3.54 15.93 9.17
C ASP A 38 -5.00 16.11 9.61
N VAL A 39 -5.68 14.99 9.89
CA VAL A 39 -7.07 14.98 10.36
C VAL A 39 -7.21 15.68 11.72
N ALA A 40 -6.28 15.44 12.65
CA ALA A 40 -6.30 16.08 13.97
C ALA A 40 -6.11 17.60 13.90
N VAL A 41 -5.17 18.06 13.06
CA VAL A 41 -4.93 19.52 12.87
C VAL A 41 -6.17 20.19 12.28
N VAL A 42 -6.76 19.59 11.24
CA VAL A 42 -8.00 20.12 10.63
C VAL A 42 -9.15 20.16 11.64
N GLY A 43 -9.38 19.05 12.34
CA GLY A 43 -10.50 18.94 13.28
C GLY A 43 -10.39 19.90 14.45
N ARG A 44 -9.18 20.17 14.94
CA ARG A 44 -8.94 21.02 16.10
C ARG A 44 -8.89 22.51 15.77
N PHE A 45 -8.34 22.88 14.62
CA PHE A 45 -8.03 24.28 14.30
C PHE A 45 -8.83 24.85 13.12
N ALA A 46 -9.37 24.01 12.23
CA ALA A 46 -10.12 24.46 11.05
C ALA A 46 -11.64 24.24 11.17
N GLY A 47 -12.09 23.51 12.20
CA GLY A 47 -13.50 23.28 12.51
C GLY A 47 -14.12 22.05 11.84
N SER A 48 -15.37 21.74 12.24
CA SER A 48 -16.07 20.51 11.84
C SER A 48 -16.40 20.43 10.35
N THR A 49 -16.70 21.56 9.70
CA THR A 49 -16.98 21.61 8.27
C THR A 49 -15.72 21.27 7.45
N ALA A 50 -14.57 21.83 7.84
CA ALA A 50 -13.29 21.50 7.19
C ALA A 50 -12.92 20.03 7.40
N LEU A 51 -13.11 19.50 8.61
CA LEU A 51 -12.90 18.08 8.91
C LEU A 51 -13.80 17.18 8.06
N GLY A 52 -15.09 17.54 7.91
CA GLY A 52 -16.03 16.82 7.06
C GLY A 52 -15.63 16.86 5.58
N ALA A 53 -15.17 18.02 5.10
CA ALA A 53 -14.68 18.17 3.72
C ALA A 53 -13.46 17.29 3.44
N VAL A 54 -12.45 17.30 4.31
CA VAL A 54 -11.25 16.43 4.19
C VAL A 54 -11.64 14.95 4.29
N GLY A 55 -12.47 14.58 5.27
CA GLY A 55 -12.94 13.22 5.47
C GLY A 55 -13.67 12.64 4.26
N SER A 56 -14.49 13.45 3.56
CA SER A 56 -15.22 13.01 2.37
C SER A 56 -14.31 12.72 1.17
N THR A 57 -13.07 13.20 1.19
CA THR A 57 -12.08 12.96 0.11
C THR A 57 -11.23 11.72 0.32
N SER A 58 -11.18 11.16 1.53
CA SER A 58 -10.21 10.13 1.92
C SER A 58 -10.26 8.87 1.05
N ILE A 59 -11.44 8.50 0.57
CA ILE A 59 -11.61 7.34 -0.33
C ILE A 59 -10.97 7.60 -1.69
N LEU A 60 -11.19 8.79 -2.27
CA LEU A 60 -10.58 9.15 -3.55
C LEU A 60 -9.07 9.26 -3.42
N VAL A 61 -8.57 9.85 -2.35
CA VAL A 61 -7.14 9.88 -2.04
C VAL A 61 -6.58 8.47 -1.96
N SER A 62 -7.22 7.57 -1.19
CA SER A 62 -6.79 6.17 -1.05
C SER A 62 -6.82 5.40 -2.37
N LEU A 63 -7.83 5.63 -3.21
CA LEU A 63 -7.96 5.01 -4.52
C LEU A 63 -6.78 5.37 -5.43
N PHE A 64 -6.46 6.64 -5.56
CA PHE A 64 -5.41 7.10 -6.46
C PHE A 64 -4.00 6.84 -5.92
N THR A 65 -3.79 7.00 -4.61
CA THR A 65 -2.51 6.63 -3.98
C THR A 65 -2.27 5.12 -4.03
N GLY A 66 -3.32 4.32 -3.78
CA GLY A 66 -3.27 2.86 -3.92
C GLY A 66 -2.92 2.41 -5.33
N PHE A 67 -3.45 3.10 -6.35
CA PHE A 67 -3.09 2.83 -7.74
C PHE A 67 -1.59 3.06 -7.99
N LEU A 68 -1.03 4.20 -7.53
CA LEU A 68 0.41 4.49 -7.67
C LEU A 68 1.29 3.49 -6.92
N ILE A 69 0.88 3.08 -5.72
CA ILE A 69 1.59 2.04 -4.94
C ILE A 69 1.60 0.72 -5.71
N GLY A 70 0.47 0.30 -6.27
CA GLY A 70 0.38 -0.91 -7.08
C GLY A 70 1.25 -0.84 -8.35
N LEU A 71 1.22 0.30 -9.05
CA LEU A 71 2.07 0.54 -10.23
C LEU A 71 3.56 0.40 -9.86
N SER A 72 3.98 0.99 -8.75
CA SER A 72 5.36 0.92 -8.27
C SER A 72 5.79 -0.50 -7.86
N GLY A 73 4.84 -1.34 -7.43
CA GLY A 73 5.09 -2.75 -7.18
C GLY A 73 5.59 -3.51 -8.41
N GLY A 74 5.07 -3.18 -9.60
CA GLY A 74 5.58 -3.73 -10.87
C GLY A 74 7.03 -3.31 -11.17
N ILE A 75 7.37 -2.07 -10.86
CA ILE A 75 8.74 -1.54 -10.98
C ILE A 75 9.68 -2.31 -10.04
N ASN A 76 9.27 -2.47 -8.77
CA ASN A 76 10.05 -3.21 -7.78
C ASN A 76 10.39 -4.63 -8.26
N VAL A 77 9.42 -5.37 -8.78
CA VAL A 77 9.60 -6.75 -9.27
C VAL A 77 10.61 -6.80 -10.42
N LEU A 78 10.51 -5.89 -11.40
CA LEU A 78 11.42 -5.90 -12.55
C LEU A 78 12.84 -5.50 -12.17
N VAL A 79 13.02 -4.41 -11.41
CA VAL A 79 14.32 -3.98 -10.92
C VAL A 79 14.96 -5.08 -10.07
N ALA A 80 14.22 -5.68 -9.14
CA ALA A 80 14.70 -6.77 -8.32
C ALA A 80 15.15 -7.98 -9.15
N ARG A 81 14.37 -8.35 -10.17
CA ARG A 81 14.69 -9.48 -11.06
C ARG A 81 15.99 -9.27 -11.83
N PHE A 82 16.13 -8.14 -12.52
CA PHE A 82 17.31 -7.85 -13.32
C PHE A 82 18.54 -7.61 -12.45
N TYR A 83 18.37 -6.96 -11.28
CA TYR A 83 19.44 -6.79 -10.31
C TYR A 83 19.94 -8.13 -9.77
N GLY A 84 19.03 -9.05 -9.45
CA GLY A 84 19.36 -10.41 -9.04
C GLY A 84 20.07 -11.22 -10.14
N ALA A 85 19.67 -11.05 -11.40
CA ALA A 85 20.30 -11.66 -12.57
C ALA A 85 21.65 -11.03 -12.94
N ARG A 86 22.04 -9.92 -12.31
CA ARG A 86 23.24 -9.12 -12.65
C ARG A 86 23.22 -8.57 -14.08
N HIS A 87 22.03 -8.32 -14.62
CA HIS A 87 21.83 -7.69 -15.91
C HIS A 87 21.80 -6.18 -15.76
N GLU A 88 22.98 -5.55 -15.58
CA GLU A 88 23.13 -4.12 -15.26
C GLU A 88 22.45 -3.21 -16.27
N HIS A 89 22.55 -3.51 -17.57
CA HIS A 89 21.92 -2.74 -18.63
C HIS A 89 20.37 -2.77 -18.55
N ASP A 90 19.79 -3.92 -18.21
CA ASP A 90 18.34 -4.05 -18.07
C ASP A 90 17.84 -3.35 -16.79
N VAL A 91 18.65 -3.31 -15.73
CA VAL A 91 18.36 -2.49 -14.54
C VAL A 91 18.33 -1.02 -14.91
N GLU A 92 19.36 -0.50 -15.61
CA GLU A 92 19.43 0.88 -16.05
C GLU A 92 18.24 1.27 -16.93
N LYS A 93 17.90 0.45 -17.95
CA LYS A 93 16.72 0.65 -18.79
C LYS A 93 15.42 0.68 -17.98
N THR A 94 15.29 -0.24 -17.00
CA THR A 94 14.11 -0.32 -16.16
C THR A 94 13.96 0.91 -15.29
N VAL A 95 15.02 1.39 -14.67
CA VAL A 95 15.01 2.61 -13.83
C VAL A 95 14.62 3.83 -14.65
N HIS A 96 15.22 4.03 -15.84
CA HIS A 96 14.91 5.18 -16.69
C HIS A 96 13.48 5.13 -17.23
N SER A 97 13.02 3.98 -17.76
CA SER A 97 11.64 3.83 -18.24
C SER A 97 10.64 3.99 -17.11
N ALA A 98 10.93 3.44 -15.92
CA ALA A 98 10.06 3.53 -14.76
C ALA A 98 9.91 4.97 -14.23
N ALA A 99 10.97 5.76 -14.25
CA ALA A 99 10.91 7.17 -13.89
C ALA A 99 9.94 7.94 -14.80
N ILE A 100 10.05 7.73 -16.12
CA ILE A 100 9.18 8.38 -17.11
C ILE A 100 7.73 7.89 -16.95
N VAL A 101 7.51 6.58 -16.85
CA VAL A 101 6.16 6.00 -16.67
C VAL A 101 5.50 6.53 -15.40
N SER A 102 6.24 6.61 -14.30
CA SER A 102 5.72 7.13 -13.04
C SER A 102 5.37 8.62 -13.13
N LEU A 103 6.21 9.42 -13.78
CA LEU A 103 5.92 10.83 -14.01
C LEU A 103 4.66 11.01 -14.87
N ILE A 104 4.55 10.26 -15.97
CA ILE A 104 3.36 10.29 -16.84
C ILE A 104 2.11 9.89 -16.04
N ALA A 105 2.17 8.79 -15.27
CA ALA A 105 1.06 8.36 -14.44
C ALA A 105 0.66 9.44 -13.43
N GLY A 106 1.64 10.05 -12.74
CA GLY A 106 1.38 11.16 -11.81
C GLY A 106 0.75 12.38 -12.47
N VAL A 107 1.21 12.75 -13.68
CA VAL A 107 0.63 13.87 -14.46
C VAL A 107 -0.78 13.53 -14.94
N VAL A 108 -1.04 12.32 -15.42
CA VAL A 108 -2.39 11.87 -15.78
C VAL A 108 -3.33 11.98 -14.59
N LEU A 109 -2.91 11.48 -13.42
CA LEU A 109 -3.71 11.57 -12.20
C LEU A 109 -3.92 13.01 -11.72
N LEU A 110 -2.93 13.89 -11.90
CA LEU A 110 -3.08 15.33 -11.64
C LEU A 110 -4.25 15.90 -12.44
N PHE A 111 -4.29 15.67 -13.75
CA PHE A 111 -5.37 16.18 -14.60
C PHE A 111 -6.72 15.50 -14.29
N VAL A 112 -6.73 14.20 -14.04
CA VAL A 112 -7.94 13.48 -13.59
C VAL A 112 -8.48 14.09 -12.30
N GLY A 113 -7.61 14.41 -11.33
CA GLY A 113 -8.01 15.03 -10.09
C GLY A 113 -8.47 16.47 -10.24
N LEU A 114 -7.74 17.30 -10.99
CA LEU A 114 -8.11 18.70 -11.21
C LEU A 114 -9.46 18.86 -11.91
N LEU A 115 -9.69 18.07 -12.93
CA LEU A 115 -10.91 18.16 -13.76
C LEU A 115 -12.06 17.32 -13.19
N GLY A 116 -11.76 16.14 -12.67
CA GLY A 116 -12.73 15.15 -12.23
C GLY A 116 -13.24 15.32 -10.79
N SER A 117 -12.55 16.10 -9.93
CA SER A 117 -12.93 16.24 -8.51
C SER A 117 -14.41 16.57 -8.28
N PRO A 118 -15.04 17.53 -8.98
CA PRO A 118 -16.44 17.84 -8.75
C PRO A 118 -17.38 16.68 -9.10
N PHE A 119 -17.08 15.97 -10.19
CA PHE A 119 -17.87 14.82 -10.63
C PHE A 119 -17.74 13.65 -9.67
N MET A 120 -16.51 13.30 -9.27
CA MET A 120 -16.23 12.18 -8.36
C MET A 120 -16.86 12.39 -6.98
N LEU A 121 -16.78 13.61 -6.43
CA LEU A 121 -17.36 13.91 -5.11
C LEU A 121 -18.89 13.91 -5.14
N ARG A 122 -19.51 14.36 -6.23
CA ARG A 122 -20.97 14.25 -6.41
C ARG A 122 -21.41 12.79 -6.57
N LEU A 123 -20.64 11.98 -7.28
CA LEU A 123 -20.91 10.53 -7.41
C LEU A 123 -20.85 9.81 -6.05
N LEU A 124 -20.00 10.29 -5.13
CA LEU A 124 -19.93 9.79 -3.75
C LEU A 124 -20.99 10.40 -2.81
N ASN A 125 -21.96 11.17 -3.34
CA ASN A 125 -23.00 11.85 -2.58
C ASN A 125 -22.43 12.72 -1.44
N THR A 126 -21.33 13.43 -1.70
CA THR A 126 -20.80 14.42 -0.76
C THR A 126 -21.82 15.52 -0.54
N LYS A 127 -22.09 15.87 0.72
CA LYS A 127 -23.08 16.88 1.09
C LYS A 127 -22.70 18.23 0.51
N ASP A 128 -23.72 19.02 0.13
CA ASP A 128 -23.55 20.32 -0.56
C ASP A 128 -22.77 21.35 0.27
N ASP A 129 -22.89 21.31 1.60
CA ASP A 129 -22.16 22.18 2.52
C ASP A 129 -20.66 21.84 2.61
N LEU A 130 -20.27 20.60 2.35
CA LEU A 130 -18.89 20.12 2.36
C LEU A 130 -18.23 20.16 0.97
N LEU A 131 -19.04 20.15 -0.08
CA LEU A 131 -18.58 19.95 -1.46
C LEU A 131 -17.55 20.99 -1.92
N PRO A 132 -17.71 22.31 -1.67
CA PRO A 132 -16.70 23.29 -2.09
C PRO A 132 -15.33 23.07 -1.43
N GLY A 133 -15.31 22.80 -0.12
CA GLY A 133 -14.08 22.51 0.61
C GLY A 133 -13.42 21.20 0.16
N ALA A 134 -14.21 20.17 -0.10
CA ALA A 134 -13.72 18.88 -0.59
C ALA A 134 -13.11 19.00 -2.01
N ILE A 135 -13.75 19.75 -2.91
CA ILE A 135 -13.20 20.03 -4.26
C ILE A 135 -11.88 20.78 -4.15
N LEU A 136 -11.81 21.82 -3.33
CA LEU A 136 -10.60 22.61 -3.12
C LEU A 136 -9.46 21.73 -2.59
N TYR A 137 -9.75 20.93 -1.54
CA TYR A 137 -8.77 20.01 -0.97
C TYR A 137 -8.23 19.05 -2.03
N LEU A 138 -9.10 18.35 -2.76
CA LEU A 138 -8.68 17.39 -3.77
C LEU A 138 -7.84 18.04 -4.87
N ARG A 139 -8.29 19.17 -5.43
CA ARG A 139 -7.53 19.84 -6.47
C ARG A 139 -6.13 20.21 -6.04
N VAL A 140 -5.99 20.77 -4.83
CA VAL A 140 -4.67 21.13 -4.29
C VAL A 140 -3.84 19.88 -3.97
N TYR A 141 -4.45 18.85 -3.39
CA TYR A 141 -3.78 17.57 -3.10
C TYR A 141 -3.24 16.90 -4.38
N PHE A 142 -4.03 16.92 -5.47
CA PHE A 142 -3.63 16.33 -6.74
C PHE A 142 -2.45 17.06 -7.42
N LEU A 143 -2.14 18.30 -7.06
CA LEU A 143 -0.91 18.97 -7.51
C LEU A 143 0.35 18.19 -7.05
N GLY A 144 0.27 17.47 -5.95
CA GLY A 144 1.34 16.62 -5.44
C GLY A 144 1.45 15.25 -6.11
N MET A 145 0.47 14.82 -6.94
CA MET A 145 0.45 13.46 -7.53
C MET A 145 1.69 13.12 -8.37
N PRO A 146 2.23 13.99 -9.22
CA PRO A 146 3.48 13.70 -9.93
C PRO A 146 4.65 13.44 -8.99
N ALA A 147 4.74 14.22 -7.91
CA ALA A 147 5.77 14.04 -6.88
C ALA A 147 5.56 12.72 -6.12
N LEU A 148 4.33 12.41 -5.73
CA LEU A 148 4.01 11.14 -5.07
C LEU A 148 4.34 9.93 -5.95
N ALA A 149 4.05 10.00 -7.26
CA ALA A 149 4.40 8.94 -8.20
C ALA A 149 5.92 8.74 -8.30
N LEU A 150 6.70 9.83 -8.34
CA LEU A 150 8.16 9.77 -8.36
C LEU A 150 8.74 9.29 -7.03
N TYR A 151 8.16 9.65 -5.90
CA TYR A 151 8.53 9.08 -4.60
C TYR A 151 8.31 7.57 -4.57
N ASN A 152 7.12 7.10 -4.99
CA ASN A 152 6.81 5.66 -5.05
C ASN A 152 7.73 4.89 -6.00
N PHE A 153 8.09 5.50 -7.15
CA PHE A 153 9.11 4.96 -8.06
C PHE A 153 10.44 4.76 -7.36
N GLY A 154 10.97 5.80 -6.71
CA GLY A 154 12.25 5.74 -6.02
C GLY A 154 12.25 4.76 -4.85
N ASN A 155 11.14 4.71 -4.08
CA ASN A 155 10.92 3.72 -3.03
C ASN A 155 10.94 2.29 -3.58
N ALA A 156 10.28 2.05 -4.73
CA ALA A 156 10.28 0.74 -5.39
C ALA A 156 11.69 0.30 -5.83
N VAL A 157 12.49 1.21 -6.38
CA VAL A 157 13.89 0.93 -6.78
C VAL A 157 14.73 0.60 -5.56
N PHE A 158 14.74 1.44 -4.52
CA PHE A 158 15.51 1.16 -3.31
C PHE A 158 15.07 -0.13 -2.59
N SER A 159 13.77 -0.38 -2.52
CA SER A 159 13.24 -1.61 -1.91
C SER A 159 13.63 -2.85 -2.73
N ALA A 160 13.67 -2.74 -4.05
CA ALA A 160 14.09 -3.82 -4.96
C ALA A 160 15.52 -4.30 -4.71
N ILE A 161 16.42 -3.40 -4.35
CA ILE A 161 17.82 -3.71 -4.01
C ILE A 161 18.03 -4.01 -2.52
N GLY A 162 17.00 -3.83 -1.68
CA GLY A 162 17.04 -4.09 -0.24
C GLY A 162 17.46 -2.91 0.64
N ASP A 163 17.59 -1.69 0.09
CA ASP A 163 17.90 -0.47 0.86
C ASP A 163 16.60 0.26 1.27
N THR A 164 15.87 -0.31 2.21
CA THR A 164 14.59 0.26 2.70
C THR A 164 14.77 1.39 3.73
N LYS A 165 16.01 1.60 4.21
CA LYS A 165 16.30 2.66 5.19
C LYS A 165 16.28 4.05 4.60
N LYS A 166 16.78 4.23 3.36
CA LYS A 166 16.77 5.53 2.68
C LYS A 166 15.36 6.07 2.44
N PRO A 167 14.44 5.30 1.83
CA PRO A 167 13.04 5.73 1.70
C PRO A 167 12.39 6.10 3.03
N LEU A 168 12.62 5.31 4.10
CA LEU A 168 12.12 5.62 5.44
C LEU A 168 12.65 6.97 5.94
N MET A 169 13.93 7.23 5.78
CA MET A 169 14.53 8.51 6.20
C MET A 169 13.92 9.69 5.45
N TYR A 170 13.76 9.59 4.14
CA TYR A 170 13.17 10.67 3.33
C TYR A 170 11.70 10.89 3.65
N LEU A 171 10.96 9.82 3.89
CA LEU A 171 9.58 9.90 4.35
C LEU A 171 9.47 10.56 5.73
N SER A 172 10.38 10.23 6.65
CA SER A 172 10.41 10.84 7.99
C SER A 172 10.67 12.34 7.93
N ILE A 173 11.60 12.78 7.09
CA ILE A 173 11.90 14.21 6.88
C ILE A 173 10.67 14.92 6.27
N ALA A 174 10.07 14.33 5.23
CA ALA A 174 8.90 14.90 4.58
C ALA A 174 7.68 14.93 5.51
N GLY A 175 7.50 13.91 6.36
CA GLY A 175 6.42 13.88 7.33
C GLY A 175 6.59 14.91 8.45
N ALA A 176 7.79 15.10 8.96
CA ALA A 176 8.06 16.18 9.92
C ALA A 176 7.79 17.57 9.29
N LEU A 177 8.18 17.75 8.02
CA LEU A 177 7.87 18.96 7.26
C LEU A 177 6.36 19.12 7.07
N ASN A 178 5.64 18.05 6.76
CA ASN A 178 4.17 18.06 6.61
C ASN A 178 3.48 18.55 7.89
N ILE A 179 3.84 18.00 9.05
CA ILE A 179 3.28 18.43 10.33
C ILE A 179 3.56 19.92 10.59
N ALA A 180 4.79 20.37 10.38
CA ALA A 180 5.17 21.76 10.57
C ALA A 180 4.40 22.70 9.62
N LEU A 181 4.26 22.33 8.36
CA LEU A 181 3.50 23.09 7.36
C LEU A 181 2.00 23.08 7.62
N ASN A 182 1.44 21.98 8.10
CA ASN A 182 0.04 21.91 8.53
C ASN A 182 -0.26 22.93 9.63
N LEU A 183 0.55 22.93 10.67
CA LEU A 183 0.39 23.89 11.77
C LEU A 183 0.57 25.33 11.28
N PHE A 184 1.57 25.57 10.44
CA PHE A 184 1.81 26.91 9.88
C PHE A 184 0.65 27.40 8.99
N PHE A 185 0.22 26.60 8.00
CA PHE A 185 -0.81 27.02 7.07
C PHE A 185 -2.20 27.08 7.72
N VAL A 186 -2.52 26.19 8.64
CA VAL A 186 -3.84 26.16 9.27
C VAL A 186 -3.95 27.20 10.40
N ILE A 187 -2.92 27.32 11.25
CA ILE A 187 -2.98 28.20 12.44
C ILE A 187 -2.54 29.62 12.09
N VAL A 188 -1.38 29.79 11.43
CA VAL A 188 -0.80 31.11 11.16
C VAL A 188 -1.44 31.74 9.93
N CYS A 189 -1.51 30.99 8.81
CA CYS A 189 -2.07 31.50 7.56
C CYS A 189 -3.60 31.39 7.48
N GLN A 190 -4.24 30.66 8.38
CA GLN A 190 -5.70 30.41 8.44
C GLN A 190 -6.29 29.88 7.11
N LEU A 191 -5.51 29.08 6.37
CA LEU A 191 -5.91 28.54 5.08
C LEU A 191 -6.86 27.32 5.19
N SER A 192 -7.22 26.89 6.40
CA SER A 192 -8.16 25.79 6.63
C SER A 192 -7.84 24.54 5.77
N VAL A 193 -8.82 24.04 5.03
CA VAL A 193 -8.72 22.85 4.17
C VAL A 193 -7.59 22.98 3.13
N MET A 194 -7.45 24.16 2.52
CA MET A 194 -6.40 24.43 1.53
C MET A 194 -4.99 24.30 2.13
N GLY A 195 -4.83 24.73 3.40
CA GLY A 195 -3.55 24.69 4.09
C GLY A 195 -3.01 23.26 4.26
N VAL A 196 -3.88 22.32 4.65
CA VAL A 196 -3.50 20.91 4.80
C VAL A 196 -3.17 20.26 3.45
N ALA A 197 -3.96 20.55 2.41
CA ALA A 197 -3.68 20.04 1.07
C ALA A 197 -2.34 20.57 0.51
N LEU A 198 -2.03 21.86 0.73
CA LEU A 198 -0.73 22.45 0.36
C LEU A 198 0.42 21.82 1.14
N ALA A 199 0.27 21.63 2.46
CA ALA A 199 1.27 20.98 3.27
C ALA A 199 1.59 19.58 2.76
N SER A 200 0.57 18.79 2.41
CA SER A 200 0.73 17.46 1.84
C SER A 200 1.41 17.50 0.47
N ALA A 201 1.01 18.40 -0.44
CA ALA A 201 1.61 18.54 -1.76
C ALA A 201 3.10 18.96 -1.68
N ILE A 202 3.44 19.92 -0.83
CA ILE A 202 4.84 20.38 -0.62
C ILE A 202 5.68 19.24 -0.03
N SER A 203 5.15 18.51 0.95
CA SER A 203 5.86 17.39 1.58
C SER A 203 6.09 16.24 0.61
N GLN A 204 5.13 15.96 -0.28
CA GLN A 204 5.30 15.01 -1.38
C GLN A 204 6.41 15.46 -2.34
N CYS A 205 6.47 16.75 -2.69
CA CYS A 205 7.55 17.29 -3.49
C CYS A 205 8.92 17.17 -2.79
N ALA A 206 8.97 17.41 -1.48
CA ALA A 206 10.19 17.26 -0.70
C ALA A 206 10.70 15.82 -0.68
N SER A 207 9.81 14.84 -0.39
CA SER A 207 10.17 13.42 -0.40
C SER A 207 10.62 12.94 -1.78
N ALA A 208 9.92 13.36 -2.84
CA ALA A 208 10.30 13.06 -4.23
C ALA A 208 11.67 13.66 -4.59
N GLY A 209 11.91 14.92 -4.23
CA GLY A 209 13.19 15.58 -4.46
C GLY A 209 14.36 14.88 -3.76
N LEU A 210 14.16 14.47 -2.50
CA LEU A 210 15.18 13.76 -1.71
C LEU A 210 15.49 12.39 -2.32
N ILE A 211 14.47 11.61 -2.66
CA ILE A 211 14.69 10.25 -3.19
C ILE A 211 15.27 10.28 -4.61
N LEU A 212 14.85 11.22 -5.46
CA LEU A 212 15.43 11.40 -6.79
C LEU A 212 16.88 11.88 -6.71
N HIS A 213 17.17 12.84 -5.83
CA HIS A 213 18.55 13.26 -5.59
C HIS A 213 19.43 12.11 -5.14
N ALA A 214 18.92 11.26 -4.25
CA ALA A 214 19.64 10.06 -3.84
C ALA A 214 19.90 9.11 -5.02
N LEU A 215 18.91 8.86 -5.89
CA LEU A 215 19.08 8.01 -7.06
C LEU A 215 20.08 8.56 -8.08
N THR A 216 20.17 9.89 -8.25
CA THR A 216 21.17 10.49 -9.15
C THR A 216 22.61 10.43 -8.61
N LYS A 217 22.79 10.21 -7.30
CA LYS A 217 24.11 10.11 -6.65
C LYS A 217 24.60 8.67 -6.44
N VAL A 218 23.79 7.68 -6.82
CA VAL A 218 24.17 6.28 -6.74
C VAL A 218 25.33 5.97 -7.69
N GLN A 219 26.29 5.16 -7.24
CA GLN A 219 27.41 4.65 -8.04
C GLN A 219 27.22 3.16 -8.35
N ASP A 220 26.05 2.79 -8.90
CA ASP A 220 25.66 1.41 -9.23
C ASP A 220 24.76 1.43 -10.47
N CYS A 221 24.43 0.28 -11.02
CA CYS A 221 23.63 0.13 -12.24
C CYS A 221 22.19 0.68 -12.15
N TYR A 222 21.67 0.94 -10.93
CA TYR A 222 20.37 1.56 -10.72
C TYR A 222 20.41 3.10 -10.57
N VAL A 223 21.51 3.73 -10.99
CA VAL A 223 21.61 5.19 -11.02
C VAL A 223 20.57 5.80 -11.97
N LEU A 224 19.95 6.91 -11.53
CA LEU A 224 19.06 7.70 -12.38
C LEU A 224 19.88 8.80 -13.08
N ASP A 225 20.35 8.52 -14.29
CA ASP A 225 21.04 9.53 -15.11
C ASP A 225 20.00 10.34 -15.92
N THR A 226 19.73 11.54 -15.48
CA THR A 226 18.76 12.45 -16.11
C THR A 226 19.11 12.82 -17.55
N LYS A 227 20.38 12.69 -17.95
CA LYS A 227 20.83 12.97 -19.32
C LYS A 227 20.60 11.79 -20.28
N LYS A 228 20.44 10.59 -19.73
CA LYS A 228 20.21 9.34 -20.49
C LYS A 228 18.78 8.80 -20.36
N LEU A 229 17.86 9.62 -19.88
CA LEU A 229 16.45 9.22 -19.77
C LEU A 229 15.91 8.80 -21.14
N HIS A 230 15.48 7.56 -21.24
CA HIS A 230 14.84 7.02 -22.43
C HIS A 230 13.73 6.04 -22.04
N LEU A 231 12.76 5.91 -22.91
CA LEU A 231 11.63 5.02 -22.73
C LEU A 231 11.84 3.79 -23.62
N ASP A 232 12.20 2.66 -23.01
CA ASP A 232 12.31 1.40 -23.72
C ASP A 232 10.92 0.74 -23.84
N PRO A 233 10.38 0.51 -25.06
CA PRO A 233 9.03 0.01 -25.24
C PRO A 233 8.79 -1.37 -24.60
N ALA A 234 9.75 -2.28 -24.67
CA ALA A 234 9.62 -3.62 -24.12
C ALA A 234 9.58 -3.60 -22.58
N THR A 235 10.48 -2.83 -21.98
CA THR A 235 10.53 -2.61 -20.53
C THR A 235 9.28 -1.89 -20.04
N THR A 236 8.82 -0.85 -20.76
CA THR A 236 7.59 -0.13 -20.46
C THR A 236 6.38 -1.05 -20.47
N LYS A 237 6.24 -1.90 -21.49
CA LYS A 237 5.17 -2.90 -21.56
C LYS A 237 5.21 -3.84 -20.36
N SER A 238 6.39 -4.25 -19.92
CA SER A 238 6.56 -5.12 -18.76
C SER A 238 6.19 -4.41 -17.45
N ILE A 239 6.61 -3.15 -17.26
CA ILE A 239 6.24 -2.33 -16.10
C ILE A 239 4.71 -2.18 -16.02
N LEU A 240 4.08 -1.79 -17.12
CA LEU A 240 2.63 -1.61 -17.18
C LEU A 240 1.87 -2.93 -17.00
N GLY A 241 2.36 -4.02 -17.59
CA GLY A 241 1.77 -5.36 -17.46
C GLY A 241 1.78 -5.90 -16.03
N LEU A 242 2.78 -5.53 -15.24
CA LEU A 242 2.86 -5.90 -13.80
C LEU A 242 2.16 -4.87 -12.90
N GLY A 243 2.35 -3.59 -13.18
CA GLY A 243 1.94 -2.50 -12.31
C GLY A 243 0.47 -2.14 -12.44
N ILE A 244 -0.09 -2.08 -13.66
CA ILE A 244 -1.49 -1.68 -13.88
C ILE A 244 -2.47 -2.63 -13.18
N PRO A 245 -2.38 -3.97 -13.33
CA PRO A 245 -3.29 -4.87 -12.60
C PRO A 245 -3.19 -4.71 -11.09
N ALA A 246 -1.99 -4.55 -10.55
CA ALA A 246 -1.78 -4.32 -9.12
C ALA A 246 -2.35 -2.98 -8.65
N GLY A 247 -2.23 -1.93 -9.46
CA GLY A 247 -2.83 -0.62 -9.20
C GLY A 247 -4.34 -0.67 -9.18
N PHE A 248 -4.95 -1.31 -10.18
CA PHE A 248 -6.40 -1.51 -10.22
C PHE A 248 -6.91 -2.35 -9.06
N GLN A 249 -6.18 -3.39 -8.64
CA GLN A 249 -6.54 -4.18 -7.46
C GLN A 249 -6.68 -3.30 -6.22
N ASN A 250 -5.69 -2.45 -5.94
CA ASN A 250 -5.74 -1.55 -4.78
C ASN A 250 -6.90 -0.54 -4.87
N ALA A 251 -7.14 -0.01 -6.07
CA ALA A 251 -8.27 0.90 -6.32
C ALA A 251 -9.62 0.21 -6.09
N ILE A 252 -9.80 -1.01 -6.57
CA ILE A 252 -11.04 -1.79 -6.40
C ILE A 252 -11.25 -2.15 -4.93
N PHE A 253 -10.20 -2.43 -4.15
CA PHE A 253 -10.32 -2.62 -2.71
C PHE A 253 -10.88 -1.39 -2.00
N ALA A 254 -10.42 -0.19 -2.37
CA ALA A 254 -10.96 1.05 -1.81
C ALA A 254 -12.47 1.19 -2.09
N ILE A 255 -12.92 0.83 -3.29
CA ILE A 255 -14.34 0.83 -3.66
C ILE A 255 -15.11 -0.24 -2.87
N ALA A 256 -14.58 -1.47 -2.76
CA ALA A 256 -15.24 -2.54 -2.01
C ALA A 256 -15.46 -2.17 -0.54
N ASN A 257 -14.53 -1.45 0.07
CA ASN A 257 -14.66 -0.97 1.44
C ASN A 257 -15.82 0.03 1.63
N LEU A 258 -16.26 0.74 0.58
CA LEU A 258 -17.46 1.60 0.64
C LEU A 258 -18.73 0.80 0.93
N PHE A 259 -18.89 -0.36 0.28
CA PHE A 259 -20.05 -1.22 0.51
C PHE A 259 -20.08 -1.78 1.93
N ILE A 260 -18.90 -2.10 2.48
CA ILE A 260 -18.79 -2.53 3.88
C ILE A 260 -19.14 -1.38 4.82
N GLN A 261 -18.65 -0.18 4.54
CA GLN A 261 -18.97 1.01 5.34
C GLN A 261 -20.46 1.33 5.29
N ALA A 262 -21.12 1.15 4.15
CA ALA A 262 -22.57 1.28 4.05
C ALA A 262 -23.29 0.28 4.97
N GLY A 263 -22.79 -0.98 5.05
CA GLY A 263 -23.28 -1.96 6.02
C GLY A 263 -23.08 -1.54 7.47
N VAL A 264 -21.92 -0.96 7.82
CA VAL A 264 -21.67 -0.41 9.16
C VAL A 264 -22.62 0.74 9.48
N ASN A 265 -22.86 1.63 8.52
CA ASN A 265 -23.73 2.80 8.69
C ASN A 265 -25.23 2.42 8.84
N SER A 266 -25.61 1.18 8.58
CA SER A 266 -26.96 0.69 8.84
C SER A 266 -27.24 0.42 10.32
N PHE A 267 -26.21 0.40 11.16
CA PHE A 267 -26.34 0.30 12.62
C PHE A 267 -26.48 1.68 13.26
N ASP A 268 -26.66 1.71 14.58
CA ASP A 268 -26.74 2.94 15.37
C ASP A 268 -25.42 3.72 15.37
N SER A 269 -25.49 4.98 15.75
CA SER A 269 -24.33 5.88 15.80
C SER A 269 -23.22 5.38 16.74
N LEU A 270 -23.60 4.67 17.81
CA LEU A 270 -22.67 4.09 18.77
C LEU A 270 -21.78 3.03 18.11
N MET A 271 -22.39 2.15 17.30
CA MET A 271 -21.67 1.12 16.57
C MET A 271 -20.77 1.70 15.49
N VAL A 272 -21.23 2.74 14.79
CA VAL A 272 -20.41 3.44 13.78
C VAL A 272 -19.16 4.05 14.41
N LYS A 273 -19.30 4.72 15.58
CA LYS A 273 -18.16 5.28 16.33
C LYS A 273 -17.18 4.18 16.78
N GLY A 274 -17.71 3.09 17.37
CA GLY A 274 -16.90 1.96 17.80
C GLY A 274 -16.16 1.28 16.66
N ASN A 275 -16.83 1.10 15.51
CA ASN A 275 -16.19 0.59 14.29
C ASN A 275 -15.04 1.48 13.81
N SER A 276 -15.24 2.80 13.81
CA SER A 276 -14.22 3.75 13.38
C SER A 276 -12.97 3.70 14.26
N ALA A 277 -13.15 3.60 15.58
CA ALA A 277 -12.04 3.44 16.52
C ALA A 277 -11.28 2.12 16.28
N ALA A 278 -12.00 1.01 16.10
CA ALA A 278 -11.39 -0.29 15.85
C ALA A 278 -10.71 -0.37 14.47
N ALA A 279 -11.25 0.30 13.45
CA ALA A 279 -10.66 0.32 12.11
C ALA A 279 -9.26 0.95 12.06
N ASN A 280 -8.96 1.91 12.95
CA ASN A 280 -7.61 2.47 13.06
C ASN A 280 -6.60 1.42 13.58
N ALA A 281 -7.02 0.57 14.52
CA ALA A 281 -6.20 -0.54 15.01
C ALA A 281 -5.95 -1.56 13.90
N ASP A 282 -6.98 -1.89 13.13
CA ASP A 282 -6.87 -2.81 11.99
C ASP A 282 -5.84 -2.32 10.97
N ALA A 283 -5.87 -1.03 10.60
CA ALA A 283 -4.94 -0.43 9.67
C ALA A 283 -3.48 -0.57 10.14
N MET A 284 -3.22 -0.31 11.43
CA MET A 284 -1.87 -0.43 11.99
C MET A 284 -1.35 -1.88 11.94
N ILE A 285 -2.19 -2.87 12.26
CA ILE A 285 -1.81 -4.29 12.20
C ILE A 285 -1.53 -4.70 10.75
N TYR A 286 -2.44 -4.34 9.84
CA TYR A 286 -2.33 -4.68 8.44
C TYR A 286 -1.09 -4.08 7.80
N ASP A 287 -0.76 -2.83 8.11
CA ASP A 287 0.43 -2.14 7.58
C ASP A 287 1.74 -2.73 8.10
N CYS A 288 1.76 -3.23 9.34
CA CYS A 288 2.90 -4.00 9.85
C CYS A 288 3.08 -5.33 9.11
N MET A 289 1.98 -6.04 8.82
CA MET A 289 2.02 -7.28 8.05
C MET A 289 2.42 -7.03 6.59
N ALA A 290 1.97 -5.92 6.01
CA ALA A 290 2.25 -5.52 4.64
C ALA A 290 3.74 -5.42 4.34
N ALA A 291 4.54 -4.97 5.28
CA ALA A 291 5.99 -4.88 5.13
C ALA A 291 6.65 -6.23 4.76
N PHE A 292 6.16 -7.32 5.34
CA PHE A 292 6.71 -8.65 5.09
C PHE A 292 6.31 -9.22 3.73
N TYR A 293 5.09 -9.01 3.28
CA TYR A 293 4.71 -9.45 1.93
C TYR A 293 5.29 -8.55 0.84
N MET A 294 5.50 -7.25 1.09
CA MET A 294 6.24 -6.38 0.17
C MET A 294 7.71 -6.85 0.03
N ALA A 295 8.38 -7.15 1.13
CA ALA A 295 9.71 -7.74 1.12
C ALA A 295 9.72 -9.09 0.40
N CYS A 296 8.69 -9.93 0.57
CA CYS A 296 8.56 -11.22 -0.11
C CYS A 296 8.70 -11.08 -1.62
N ALA A 297 7.98 -10.13 -2.25
CA ALA A 297 8.06 -9.88 -3.69
C ALA A 297 9.48 -9.54 -4.15
N SER A 298 10.18 -8.65 -3.42
CA SER A 298 11.56 -8.25 -3.73
C SER A 298 12.54 -9.42 -3.60
N PHE A 299 12.47 -10.18 -2.49
CA PHE A 299 13.35 -11.33 -2.26
C PHE A 299 13.12 -12.45 -3.28
N MET A 300 11.87 -12.78 -3.57
CA MET A 300 11.54 -13.79 -4.56
C MET A 300 12.03 -13.39 -5.95
N SER A 301 11.77 -12.13 -6.35
CA SER A 301 12.14 -11.63 -7.66
C SER A 301 13.67 -11.60 -7.85
N GLN A 302 14.44 -11.11 -6.86
CA GLN A 302 15.91 -11.14 -6.92
C GLN A 302 16.47 -12.56 -6.97
N ASN A 303 15.98 -13.46 -6.12
CA ASN A 303 16.47 -14.84 -6.10
C ASN A 303 16.03 -15.62 -7.34
N TYR A 304 14.88 -15.30 -7.92
CA TYR A 304 14.46 -15.84 -9.22
C TYR A 304 15.39 -15.39 -10.34
N GLY A 305 15.68 -14.07 -10.42
CA GLY A 305 16.66 -13.53 -11.37
C GLY A 305 18.06 -14.13 -11.21
N ALA A 306 18.49 -14.39 -9.96
CA ALA A 306 19.78 -15.02 -9.65
C ALA A 306 19.83 -16.54 -9.91
N GLY A 307 18.75 -17.17 -10.37
CA GLY A 307 18.71 -18.62 -10.60
C GLY A 307 18.81 -19.47 -9.34
N LYS A 308 18.24 -19.00 -8.20
CA LYS A 308 18.32 -19.67 -6.90
C LYS A 308 16.95 -20.19 -6.42
N PRO A 309 16.41 -21.28 -7.03
CA PRO A 309 15.04 -21.75 -6.76
C PRO A 309 14.76 -22.08 -5.30
N ASP A 310 15.73 -22.65 -4.57
CA ASP A 310 15.59 -22.96 -3.15
C ASP A 310 15.40 -21.70 -2.31
N ARG A 311 16.10 -20.61 -2.64
CA ARG A 311 15.93 -19.34 -1.95
C ARG A 311 14.61 -18.67 -2.31
N VAL A 312 14.12 -18.80 -3.54
CA VAL A 312 12.79 -18.34 -3.95
C VAL A 312 11.72 -18.99 -3.06
N LYS A 313 11.75 -20.33 -2.94
CA LYS A 313 10.81 -21.08 -2.09
C LYS A 313 10.90 -20.66 -0.61
N LYS A 314 12.13 -20.61 -0.07
CA LYS A 314 12.37 -20.21 1.32
C LYS A 314 11.93 -18.76 1.60
N SER A 315 12.10 -17.84 0.64
CA SER A 315 11.65 -16.44 0.78
C SER A 315 10.16 -16.36 1.02
N TYR A 316 9.35 -17.13 0.27
CA TYR A 316 7.91 -17.19 0.44
C TYR A 316 7.53 -17.67 1.84
N PHE A 317 8.03 -18.85 2.27
CA PHE A 317 7.64 -19.41 3.56
C PHE A 317 8.11 -18.60 4.75
N ILE A 318 9.29 -17.99 4.69
CA ILE A 318 9.80 -17.14 5.76
C ILE A 318 8.99 -15.85 5.87
N SER A 319 8.69 -15.20 4.74
CA SER A 319 7.87 -13.99 4.73
C SER A 319 6.45 -14.27 5.21
N LEU A 320 5.86 -15.40 4.80
CA LEU A 320 4.57 -15.87 5.28
C LEU A 320 4.58 -16.11 6.79
N ALA A 321 5.60 -16.79 7.30
CA ALA A 321 5.73 -17.05 8.73
C ALA A 321 5.85 -15.75 9.54
N TYR A 322 6.62 -14.77 9.06
CA TYR A 322 6.72 -13.47 9.72
C TYR A 322 5.41 -12.68 9.66
N SER A 323 4.76 -12.59 8.49
CA SER A 323 3.48 -11.88 8.35
C SER A 323 2.39 -12.53 9.21
N PHE A 324 2.31 -13.86 9.20
CA PHE A 324 1.41 -14.63 10.07
C PHE A 324 1.71 -14.39 11.56
N GLY A 325 2.98 -14.47 11.96
CA GLY A 325 3.40 -14.25 13.34
C GLY A 325 3.09 -12.83 13.83
N VAL A 326 3.33 -11.82 13.00
CA VAL A 326 2.98 -10.42 13.31
C VAL A 326 1.47 -10.26 13.43
N GLY A 327 0.69 -10.82 12.50
CA GLY A 327 -0.77 -10.82 12.56
C GLY A 327 -1.30 -11.50 13.82
N LEU A 328 -0.71 -12.63 14.22
CA LEU A 328 -1.08 -13.36 15.43
C LEU A 328 -0.74 -12.56 16.70
N ILE A 329 0.47 -12.02 16.79
CA ILE A 329 0.93 -11.28 17.97
C ILE A 329 0.15 -9.97 18.12
N LEU A 330 0.09 -9.15 17.08
CA LEU A 330 -0.59 -7.86 17.16
C LEU A 330 -2.11 -8.01 17.23
N GLY A 331 -2.70 -8.92 16.45
CA GLY A 331 -4.13 -9.22 16.50
C GLY A 331 -4.57 -9.83 17.81
N GLY A 332 -3.77 -10.78 18.34
CA GLY A 332 -3.96 -11.35 19.68
C GLY A 332 -3.80 -10.32 20.80
N SER A 333 -2.82 -9.43 20.68
CA SER A 333 -2.64 -8.31 21.62
C SER A 333 -3.83 -7.35 21.57
N LEU A 334 -4.34 -7.04 20.38
CA LEU A 334 -5.53 -6.24 20.23
C LEU A 334 -6.79 -6.93 20.80
N PHE A 335 -6.90 -8.24 20.70
CA PHE A 335 -7.98 -9.00 21.30
C PHE A 335 -7.91 -8.94 22.84
N LEU A 336 -6.73 -9.11 23.44
CA LEU A 336 -6.52 -9.13 24.89
C LEU A 336 -6.58 -7.72 25.52
N PHE A 337 -5.96 -6.74 24.87
CA PHE A 337 -5.81 -5.37 25.39
C PHE A 337 -6.63 -4.34 24.61
N GLY A 338 -7.57 -4.77 23.78
CA GLY A 338 -8.32 -3.92 22.86
C GLY A 338 -9.08 -2.80 23.55
N ARG A 339 -9.63 -3.05 24.76
CA ARG A 339 -10.31 -2.01 25.53
C ARG A 339 -9.37 -0.85 25.88
N THR A 340 -8.15 -1.14 26.32
CA THR A 340 -7.13 -0.13 26.62
C THR A 340 -6.69 0.60 25.37
N PHE A 341 -6.56 -0.11 24.25
CA PHE A 341 -6.21 0.50 22.97
C PHE A 341 -7.32 1.41 22.44
N LEU A 342 -8.57 0.96 22.46
CA LEU A 342 -9.72 1.76 22.03
C LEU A 342 -9.93 2.98 22.93
N ALA A 343 -9.57 2.89 24.21
CA ALA A 343 -9.63 4.04 25.14
C ALA A 343 -8.68 5.19 24.74
N LEU A 344 -7.70 4.96 23.86
CA LEU A 344 -6.89 6.05 23.28
C LEU A 344 -7.69 6.94 22.33
N PHE A 345 -8.77 6.41 21.74
CA PHE A 345 -9.59 7.12 20.75
C PHE A 345 -10.90 7.67 21.32
N THR A 346 -11.40 7.10 22.42
CA THR A 346 -12.66 7.50 23.04
C THR A 346 -12.67 7.18 24.53
N THR A 347 -13.33 8.05 25.29
CA THR A 347 -13.55 7.85 26.74
C THR A 347 -14.92 7.20 27.04
N GLU A 348 -15.80 7.07 26.02
CA GLU A 348 -17.13 6.50 26.17
C GLU A 348 -17.07 4.97 26.22
N SER A 349 -17.37 4.36 27.38
CA SER A 349 -17.32 2.90 27.57
C SER A 349 -18.21 2.15 26.58
N ALA A 350 -19.39 2.68 26.26
CA ALA A 350 -20.31 2.07 25.30
C ALA A 350 -19.74 2.02 23.88
N VAL A 351 -18.97 3.05 23.45
CA VAL A 351 -18.27 3.06 22.17
C VAL A 351 -17.15 2.03 22.14
N ILE A 352 -16.42 1.89 23.27
CA ILE A 352 -15.38 0.87 23.42
C ILE A 352 -16.00 -0.53 23.29
N ASP A 353 -17.13 -0.79 23.95
CA ASP A 353 -17.84 -2.08 23.87
C ASP A 353 -18.31 -2.39 22.45
N ALA A 354 -18.80 -1.39 21.74
CA ALA A 354 -19.18 -1.52 20.33
C ALA A 354 -17.95 -1.87 19.44
N GLY A 355 -16.83 -1.19 19.66
CA GLY A 355 -15.58 -1.48 18.94
C GLY A 355 -15.03 -2.87 19.22
N MET A 356 -15.14 -3.35 20.47
CA MET A 356 -14.71 -4.70 20.85
C MET A 356 -15.48 -5.82 20.12
N LYS A 357 -16.70 -5.59 19.66
CA LYS A 357 -17.43 -6.57 18.82
C LYS A 357 -16.72 -6.81 17.48
N ARG A 358 -16.16 -5.76 16.87
CA ARG A 358 -15.33 -5.90 15.67
C ARG A 358 -14.01 -6.59 15.99
N VAL A 359 -13.32 -6.15 17.03
CA VAL A 359 -12.04 -6.73 17.47
C VAL A 359 -12.18 -8.22 17.76
N GLY A 360 -13.32 -8.65 18.34
CA GLY A 360 -13.59 -10.06 18.63
C GLY A 360 -13.64 -10.96 17.39
N VAL A 361 -14.08 -10.43 16.25
CA VAL A 361 -14.08 -11.17 14.96
C VAL A 361 -12.74 -11.03 14.25
N MET A 362 -12.17 -9.81 14.24
CA MET A 362 -11.00 -9.49 13.44
C MET A 362 -9.67 -9.93 14.08
N GLY A 363 -9.57 -9.94 15.40
CA GLY A 363 -8.29 -10.11 16.12
C GLY A 363 -7.47 -11.34 15.67
N PHE A 364 -8.12 -12.47 15.44
CA PHE A 364 -7.45 -13.68 14.93
C PHE A 364 -7.57 -13.82 13.40
N ALA A 365 -8.45 -13.07 12.75
CA ALA A 365 -8.66 -13.17 11.31
C ALA A 365 -7.47 -12.64 10.49
N TYR A 366 -6.66 -11.72 11.05
CA TYR A 366 -5.47 -11.20 10.36
C TYR A 366 -4.48 -12.28 9.94
N CYS A 367 -4.32 -13.35 10.74
CA CYS A 367 -3.47 -14.46 10.37
C CYS A 367 -3.87 -15.12 9.05
N ILE A 368 -5.19 -15.14 8.73
CA ILE A 368 -5.72 -15.69 7.49
C ILE A 368 -5.33 -14.80 6.32
N SER A 369 -5.38 -13.46 6.49
CA SER A 369 -4.97 -12.53 5.42
C SER A 369 -3.50 -12.69 5.02
N ALA A 370 -2.63 -13.09 5.95
CA ALA A 370 -1.22 -13.33 5.65
C ALA A 370 -1.02 -14.37 4.52
N PHE A 371 -1.84 -15.44 4.51
CA PHE A 371 -1.79 -16.44 3.43
C PHE A 371 -2.19 -15.85 2.08
N MET A 372 -3.21 -15.01 2.04
CA MET A 372 -3.65 -14.33 0.83
C MET A 372 -2.57 -13.37 0.32
N ASP A 373 -2.16 -12.40 1.16
CA ASP A 373 -1.31 -11.30 0.74
C ASP A 373 0.13 -11.73 0.40
N CYS A 374 0.72 -12.64 1.20
CA CYS A 374 2.03 -13.19 0.88
C CYS A 374 2.02 -14.03 -0.39
N THR A 375 0.93 -14.77 -0.66
CA THR A 375 0.85 -15.59 -1.88
C THR A 375 0.68 -14.73 -3.14
N ILE A 376 -0.12 -13.64 -3.05
CA ILE A 376 -0.22 -12.64 -4.11
C ILE A 376 1.15 -12.01 -4.38
N ALA A 377 1.85 -11.58 -3.33
CA ALA A 377 3.17 -10.97 -3.43
C ALA A 377 4.21 -11.94 -4.02
N ALA A 378 4.13 -13.22 -3.65
CA ALA A 378 4.96 -14.28 -4.20
C ALA A 378 4.71 -14.50 -5.71
N SER A 379 3.46 -14.56 -6.13
CA SER A 379 3.07 -14.66 -7.54
C SER A 379 3.60 -13.46 -8.35
N ARG A 380 3.47 -12.25 -7.80
CA ARG A 380 4.04 -11.02 -8.39
C ARG A 380 5.56 -11.08 -8.49
N GLY A 381 6.24 -11.57 -7.46
CA GLY A 381 7.69 -11.77 -7.46
C GLY A 381 8.16 -12.71 -8.58
N LEU A 382 7.33 -13.65 -9.00
CA LEU A 382 7.55 -14.50 -10.19
C LEU A 382 7.14 -13.81 -11.51
N GLY A 383 6.64 -12.57 -11.47
CA GLY A 383 6.18 -11.81 -12.63
C GLY A 383 4.77 -12.15 -13.11
N LYS A 384 3.96 -12.81 -12.28
CA LYS A 384 2.58 -13.16 -12.57
C LYS A 384 1.66 -12.25 -11.76
N THR A 385 1.05 -11.25 -12.38
CA THR A 385 0.22 -10.25 -11.67
C THR A 385 -1.26 -10.33 -12.05
N VAL A 386 -1.57 -10.58 -13.33
CA VAL A 386 -2.94 -10.49 -13.86
C VAL A 386 -3.88 -11.49 -13.18
N VAL A 387 -3.52 -12.77 -13.17
CA VAL A 387 -4.40 -13.82 -12.60
C VAL A 387 -4.57 -13.66 -11.09
N PRO A 388 -3.52 -13.43 -10.27
CA PRO A 388 -3.69 -13.08 -8.86
C PRO A 388 -4.62 -11.88 -8.63
N THR A 389 -4.49 -10.83 -9.44
CA THR A 389 -5.39 -9.67 -9.36
C THR A 389 -6.85 -10.08 -9.60
N ILE A 390 -7.13 -10.89 -10.60
CA ILE A 390 -8.50 -11.38 -10.89
C ILE A 390 -9.03 -12.20 -9.72
N ILE A 391 -8.23 -13.13 -9.20
CA ILE A 391 -8.61 -13.97 -8.05
C ILE A 391 -8.98 -13.10 -6.84
N VAL A 392 -8.16 -12.09 -6.53
CA VAL A 392 -8.41 -11.18 -5.40
C VAL A 392 -9.64 -10.32 -5.63
N VAL A 393 -9.80 -9.75 -6.83
CA VAL A 393 -10.98 -8.93 -7.15
C VAL A 393 -12.26 -9.76 -7.01
N MET A 394 -12.27 -10.98 -7.52
CA MET A 394 -13.44 -11.86 -7.41
C MET A 394 -13.64 -12.39 -5.99
N GLY A 395 -12.59 -12.91 -5.35
CA GLY A 395 -12.66 -13.58 -4.05
C GLY A 395 -12.78 -12.62 -2.87
N SER A 396 -12.24 -11.40 -2.96
CA SER A 396 -12.32 -10.43 -1.88
C SER A 396 -13.26 -9.26 -2.16
N CYS A 397 -13.24 -8.67 -3.36
CA CYS A 397 -14.06 -7.49 -3.62
C CYS A 397 -15.50 -7.87 -4.01
N VAL A 398 -15.68 -8.65 -5.08
CA VAL A 398 -17.01 -9.06 -5.55
C VAL A 398 -17.73 -9.91 -4.50
N PHE A 399 -17.03 -10.87 -3.90
CA PHE A 399 -17.57 -11.71 -2.82
C PHE A 399 -18.09 -10.88 -1.64
N ARG A 400 -17.34 -9.84 -1.20
CA ARG A 400 -17.77 -8.98 -0.09
C ARG A 400 -19.02 -8.18 -0.43
N VAL A 401 -19.12 -7.68 -1.66
CA VAL A 401 -20.33 -6.98 -2.12
C VAL A 401 -21.54 -7.96 -2.10
N ILE A 402 -21.40 -9.15 -2.66
CA ILE A 402 -22.44 -10.17 -2.63
C ILE A 402 -22.82 -10.52 -1.18
N TRP A 403 -21.83 -10.69 -0.30
CA TRP A 403 -22.08 -11.00 1.12
C TRP A 403 -22.93 -9.93 1.82
N VAL A 404 -22.63 -8.65 1.57
CA VAL A 404 -23.37 -7.54 2.17
C VAL A 404 -24.84 -7.56 1.73
N TYR A 405 -25.12 -7.81 0.44
CA TYR A 405 -26.48 -7.83 -0.10
C TYR A 405 -27.23 -9.16 0.08
N THR A 406 -26.58 -10.20 0.56
CA THR A 406 -27.21 -11.53 0.79
C THR A 406 -27.16 -11.90 2.27
N ILE A 407 -26.04 -12.39 2.75
CA ILE A 407 -25.89 -12.93 4.13
C ILE A 407 -26.09 -11.82 5.17
N PHE A 408 -25.41 -10.69 5.01
CA PHE A 408 -25.59 -9.60 5.95
C PHE A 408 -27.00 -9.01 5.89
N ALA A 409 -27.58 -8.84 4.71
CA ALA A 409 -28.95 -8.34 4.55
C ALA A 409 -29.99 -9.25 5.22
N HIS A 410 -29.75 -10.59 5.24
CA HIS A 410 -30.65 -11.55 5.88
C HIS A 410 -30.51 -11.57 7.41
N PHE A 411 -29.28 -11.66 7.93
CA PHE A 411 -29.04 -11.76 9.39
C PHE A 411 -28.97 -10.42 10.11
N HIS A 412 -28.53 -9.37 9.44
CA HIS A 412 -28.38 -8.00 9.93
C HIS A 412 -27.74 -7.89 11.32
N THR A 413 -26.66 -8.65 11.57
CA THR A 413 -25.93 -8.66 12.83
C THR A 413 -24.49 -8.23 12.62
N ILE A 414 -23.85 -7.69 13.69
CA ILE A 414 -22.45 -7.27 13.67
C ILE A 414 -21.52 -8.43 13.33
N PRO A 415 -21.64 -9.63 13.93
CA PRO A 415 -20.81 -10.77 13.55
C PRO A 415 -21.01 -11.19 12.09
N SER A 416 -22.24 -11.14 11.55
CA SER A 416 -22.49 -11.49 10.14
C SER A 416 -21.86 -10.49 9.19
N LEU A 417 -21.76 -9.21 9.55
CA LEU A 417 -21.05 -8.21 8.75
C LEU A 417 -19.55 -8.48 8.75
N TYR A 418 -18.91 -8.62 9.92
CA TYR A 418 -17.46 -8.76 9.97
C TYR A 418 -16.94 -10.14 9.59
N ALA A 419 -17.75 -11.20 9.66
CA ALA A 419 -17.39 -12.53 9.18
C ALA A 419 -17.03 -12.57 7.67
N LEU A 420 -17.46 -11.54 6.91
CA LEU A 420 -17.07 -11.41 5.50
C LEU A 420 -15.55 -11.34 5.30
N TYR A 421 -14.80 -10.76 6.26
CA TYR A 421 -13.34 -10.63 6.15
C TYR A 421 -12.64 -12.00 6.20
N PRO A 422 -12.76 -12.79 7.30
CA PRO A 422 -12.09 -14.09 7.36
C PRO A 422 -12.59 -15.05 6.26
N CYS A 423 -13.87 -15.04 5.90
CA CYS A 423 -14.40 -15.88 4.82
C CYS A 423 -13.81 -15.50 3.45
N SER A 424 -13.79 -14.20 3.12
CA SER A 424 -13.21 -13.72 1.86
C SER A 424 -11.69 -13.97 1.78
N TRP A 425 -10.97 -13.75 2.88
CA TRP A 425 -9.53 -14.00 2.94
C TRP A 425 -9.21 -15.49 2.79
N ALA A 426 -9.94 -16.37 3.47
CA ALA A 426 -9.74 -17.82 3.37
C ALA A 426 -10.01 -18.33 1.95
N LEU A 427 -11.13 -17.92 1.35
CA LEU A 427 -11.50 -18.32 -0.01
C LEU A 427 -10.47 -17.84 -1.02
N THR A 428 -10.09 -16.55 -0.94
CA THR A 428 -9.09 -15.96 -1.84
C THR A 428 -7.72 -16.60 -1.63
N ALA A 429 -7.30 -16.84 -0.37
CA ALA A 429 -6.03 -17.49 -0.07
C ALA A 429 -5.94 -18.90 -0.66
N LEU A 430 -7.00 -19.70 -0.56
CA LEU A 430 -7.03 -21.04 -1.16
C LEU A 430 -6.84 -20.99 -2.67
N ALA A 431 -7.57 -20.11 -3.36
CA ALA A 431 -7.44 -19.94 -4.81
C ALA A 431 -6.03 -19.44 -5.20
N GLU A 432 -5.48 -18.47 -4.46
CA GLU A 432 -4.12 -17.95 -4.68
C GLU A 432 -3.05 -19.00 -4.45
N ILE A 433 -3.15 -19.83 -3.40
CA ILE A 433 -2.19 -20.90 -3.11
C ILE A 433 -2.19 -21.94 -4.24
N VAL A 434 -3.36 -22.34 -4.73
CA VAL A 434 -3.49 -23.28 -5.86
C VAL A 434 -2.83 -22.69 -7.11
N TYR A 435 -3.15 -21.43 -7.43
CA TYR A 435 -2.55 -20.76 -8.58
C TYR A 435 -1.04 -20.59 -8.42
N PHE A 436 -0.56 -20.15 -7.25
CA PHE A 436 0.85 -19.98 -6.97
C PHE A 436 1.63 -21.30 -7.09
N ALA A 437 1.08 -22.39 -6.59
CA ALA A 437 1.71 -23.72 -6.73
C ALA A 437 1.90 -24.12 -8.20
N HIS A 438 0.92 -23.80 -9.06
CA HIS A 438 1.03 -24.01 -10.51
C HIS A 438 2.09 -23.10 -11.14
N CYS A 439 2.01 -21.78 -10.87
CA CYS A 439 2.98 -20.81 -11.37
C CYS A 439 4.41 -21.08 -10.92
N TYR A 440 4.57 -21.49 -9.66
CA TYR A 440 5.88 -21.83 -9.12
C TYR A 440 6.50 -22.99 -9.88
N LYS A 441 5.75 -24.09 -10.10
CA LYS A 441 6.23 -25.24 -10.89
C LYS A 441 6.62 -24.84 -12.32
N GLU A 442 5.78 -24.06 -12.98
CA GLU A 442 6.05 -23.54 -14.33
C GLU A 442 7.33 -22.70 -14.36
N SER A 443 7.46 -21.77 -13.42
CA SER A 443 8.61 -20.86 -13.36
C SER A 443 9.92 -21.58 -13.02
N MET A 444 9.87 -22.64 -12.20
CA MET A 444 11.06 -23.39 -11.82
C MET A 444 11.55 -24.36 -12.89
N ARG A 445 10.70 -24.81 -13.81
CA ARG A 445 11.10 -25.67 -14.95
C ARG A 445 12.20 -25.06 -15.81
N ILE A 446 12.31 -23.74 -15.87
CA ILE A 446 13.37 -23.03 -16.61
C ILE A 446 14.75 -23.36 -16.04
N PHE A 447 14.85 -23.62 -14.73
CA PHE A 447 16.12 -23.98 -14.08
C PHE A 447 16.45 -25.47 -14.12
N GLU A 448 15.48 -26.33 -14.47
CA GLU A 448 15.63 -27.79 -14.61
C GLU A 448 16.06 -28.20 -16.02
N GLN A 449 15.86 -27.33 -17.02
CA GLN A 449 16.33 -27.61 -18.38
C GLN A 449 17.86 -27.54 -18.42
N PRO A 450 18.56 -28.60 -18.91
CA PRO A 450 20.00 -28.53 -19.07
C PRO A 450 20.29 -27.33 -19.98
N LYS A 451 21.21 -26.46 -19.53
CA LYS A 451 21.75 -25.40 -20.40
C LYS A 451 22.18 -26.08 -21.67
N ALA A 452 21.41 -25.95 -22.77
CA ALA A 452 21.84 -26.36 -24.07
C ALA A 452 23.21 -25.71 -24.27
N ALA A 453 24.20 -26.55 -24.47
CA ALA A 453 25.59 -26.14 -24.62
C ALA A 453 25.65 -25.08 -25.71
N ALA A 454 25.97 -23.84 -25.31
CA ALA A 454 26.26 -22.74 -26.20
C ALA A 454 27.78 -22.67 -26.41
#